data_b50a8ca25886e8063171c2afa60b4eb3
#
_entry.id   b50a8ca25886e8063171c2afa60b4eb3
#
_cell.length_a   1.000
_cell.length_b   1.000
_cell.length_c   1.000
_cell.angle_alpha   90.00
_cell.angle_beta   90.00
_cell.angle_gamma   90.00
#
_symmetry.space_group_name_H-M   'P 1'
#
loop_
_entity.id
_entity.type
_entity.pdbx_description
1 polymer ?
#
loop_
_entity_poly.entity_id
_entity_poly.type
_entity_poly.pdbx_seq_one_letter_code
_entity_poly.pdbx_strand_id
1 'polypeptide(L)'
;MSEILTKINKKINFQKKLKNEIENIEAILTKYIHILSQNEINELKKEKENLEKNLIRSKLSFDEKFKDYIYDFSEINEAKDITWLINDVIPSPSIGVLYGYPGVGKSTILIEYCRKILELTNDVFIIYIDADMSINKLKEIGIDELIKKYKEKFIYAGKSTNLVERTQIFKQEIIELQKKHKNRKYLIIEDSLTLLSHKKN
;
A
#
# COMPACT_ATOMS: atom_id res chain seq x y z
N MET A 1 -41.48 -12.94 -14.53
CA MET A 1 -41.00 -12.34 -15.82
C MET A 1 -40.67 -10.84 -15.71
N SER A 2 -41.41 -10.03 -14.93
CA SER A 2 -41.14 -8.57 -14.81
C SER A 2 -39.80 -8.18 -14.17
N GLU A 3 -39.32 -8.93 -13.18
CA GLU A 3 -38.07 -8.61 -12.46
C GLU A 3 -36.81 -8.80 -13.34
N ILE A 4 -36.79 -9.86 -14.15
CA ILE A 4 -35.70 -10.11 -15.10
C ILE A 4 -35.66 -9.03 -16.17
N LEU A 5 -36.81 -8.65 -16.72
CA LEU A 5 -36.89 -7.56 -17.71
C LEU A 5 -36.39 -6.23 -17.13
N THR A 6 -36.76 -5.95 -15.86
CA THR A 6 -36.29 -4.76 -15.16
C THR A 6 -34.76 -4.74 -14.99
N LYS A 7 -34.16 -5.87 -14.62
CA LYS A 7 -32.69 -6.00 -14.50
C LYS A 7 -32.00 -5.83 -15.86
N ILE A 8 -32.53 -6.43 -16.92
CA ILE A 8 -32.01 -6.29 -18.28
C ILE A 8 -32.08 -4.83 -18.73
N ASN A 9 -33.22 -4.16 -18.55
CA ASN A 9 -33.38 -2.76 -18.94
C ASN A 9 -32.44 -1.83 -18.18
N LYS A 10 -32.23 -2.07 -16.86
CA LYS A 10 -31.23 -1.32 -16.07
C LYS A 10 -29.81 -1.48 -16.63
N LYS A 11 -29.43 -2.70 -17.00
CA LYS A 11 -28.11 -2.98 -17.59
C LYS A 11 -27.94 -2.30 -18.94
N ILE A 12 -28.94 -2.36 -19.81
CA ILE A 12 -28.93 -1.70 -21.13
C ILE A 12 -28.82 -0.18 -20.97
N ASN A 13 -29.61 0.41 -20.08
CA ASN A 13 -29.58 1.86 -19.83
C ASN A 13 -28.22 2.31 -19.27
N PHE A 14 -27.62 1.54 -18.37
CA PHE A 14 -26.30 1.80 -17.85
C PHE A 14 -25.23 1.78 -18.96
N GLN A 15 -25.26 0.78 -19.84
CA GLN A 15 -24.31 0.71 -20.97
C GLN A 15 -24.50 1.85 -21.97
N LYS A 16 -25.74 2.27 -22.24
CA LYS A 16 -26.02 3.44 -23.08
C LYS A 16 -25.47 4.70 -22.47
N LYS A 17 -25.65 4.89 -21.16
CA LYS A 17 -25.11 6.05 -20.44
C LYS A 17 -23.60 6.12 -20.57
N LEU A 18 -22.89 5.02 -20.29
CA LEU A 18 -21.43 4.98 -20.42
C LEU A 18 -20.94 5.31 -21.84
N LYS A 19 -21.62 4.79 -22.88
CA LYS A 19 -21.29 5.12 -24.27
C LYS A 19 -21.43 6.60 -24.56
N ASN A 20 -22.56 7.19 -24.17
CA ASN A 20 -22.80 8.63 -24.38
C ASN A 20 -21.75 9.51 -23.67
N GLU A 21 -21.31 9.13 -22.47
CA GLU A 21 -20.27 9.84 -21.72
C GLU A 21 -18.91 9.76 -22.46
N ILE A 22 -18.57 8.58 -22.99
CA ILE A 22 -17.34 8.37 -23.80
C ILE A 22 -17.38 9.26 -25.06
N GLU A 23 -18.48 9.22 -25.80
CA GLU A 23 -18.68 10.03 -27.02
C GLU A 23 -18.60 11.54 -26.74
N ASN A 24 -19.15 12.00 -25.61
CA ASN A 24 -19.04 13.39 -25.18
C ASN A 24 -17.59 13.80 -24.89
N ILE A 25 -16.83 12.96 -24.20
CA ILE A 25 -15.40 13.24 -23.93
C ILE A 25 -14.61 13.28 -25.24
N GLU A 26 -14.88 12.37 -26.17
CA GLU A 26 -14.26 12.37 -27.51
C GLU A 26 -14.58 13.65 -28.28
N ALA A 27 -15.84 14.08 -28.26
CA ALA A 27 -16.27 15.32 -28.90
C ALA A 27 -15.57 16.56 -28.30
N ILE A 28 -15.43 16.61 -26.97
CA ILE A 28 -14.70 17.67 -26.27
C ILE A 28 -13.22 17.66 -26.68
N LEU A 29 -12.56 16.51 -26.62
CA LEU A 29 -11.14 16.38 -26.99
C LEU A 29 -10.93 16.76 -28.46
N THR A 30 -11.82 16.36 -29.37
CA THR A 30 -11.69 16.69 -30.79
C THR A 30 -11.91 18.16 -31.08
N LYS A 31 -12.94 18.77 -30.48
CA LYS A 31 -13.36 20.14 -30.79
C LYS A 31 -12.53 21.19 -30.08
N TYR A 32 -12.07 20.92 -28.86
CA TYR A 32 -11.49 21.91 -27.97
C TYR A 32 -10.02 21.64 -27.58
N ILE A 33 -9.36 20.64 -28.18
CA ILE A 33 -7.98 20.25 -27.86
C ILE A 33 -6.98 21.41 -27.93
N HIS A 34 -7.22 22.38 -28.80
CA HIS A 34 -6.34 23.52 -29.02
C HIS A 34 -6.48 24.65 -27.99
N ILE A 35 -7.52 24.58 -27.13
CA ILE A 35 -7.75 25.54 -26.05
C ILE A 35 -7.62 24.94 -24.65
N LEU A 36 -7.59 23.61 -24.55
CA LEU A 36 -7.40 22.89 -23.30
C LEU A 36 -5.91 22.86 -22.92
N SER A 37 -5.65 22.98 -21.63
CA SER A 37 -4.31 22.75 -21.08
C SER A 37 -3.92 21.27 -21.17
N GLN A 38 -2.62 20.98 -21.13
CA GLN A 38 -2.13 19.59 -21.15
C GLN A 38 -2.67 18.76 -19.98
N ASN A 39 -2.88 19.37 -18.81
CA ASN A 39 -3.45 18.68 -17.64
C ASN A 39 -4.90 18.29 -17.88
N GLU A 40 -5.73 19.20 -18.40
CA GLU A 40 -7.14 18.93 -18.72
C GLU A 40 -7.28 17.83 -19.79
N ILE A 41 -6.41 17.84 -20.80
CA ILE A 41 -6.37 16.79 -21.83
C ILE A 41 -6.04 15.42 -21.18
N ASN A 42 -5.07 15.39 -20.28
CA ASN A 42 -4.66 14.15 -19.60
C ASN A 42 -5.77 13.61 -18.67
N GLU A 43 -6.46 14.50 -17.95
CA GLU A 43 -7.60 14.13 -17.10
C GLU A 43 -8.76 13.57 -17.93
N LEU A 44 -9.15 14.22 -19.01
CA LEU A 44 -10.21 13.74 -19.91
C LEU A 44 -9.85 12.38 -20.54
N LYS A 45 -8.61 12.19 -20.97
CA LYS A 45 -8.16 10.89 -21.49
C LYS A 45 -8.24 9.79 -20.45
N LYS A 46 -7.82 10.08 -19.21
CA LYS A 46 -7.89 9.12 -18.10
C LYS A 46 -9.34 8.79 -17.74
N GLU A 47 -10.22 9.78 -17.74
CA GLU A 47 -11.65 9.57 -17.49
C GLU A 47 -12.26 8.69 -18.59
N LYS A 48 -11.99 8.99 -19.87
CA LYS A 48 -12.42 8.18 -21.01
C LYS A 48 -11.97 6.71 -20.84
N GLU A 49 -10.69 6.48 -20.55
CA GLU A 49 -10.15 5.14 -20.34
C GLU A 49 -10.87 4.37 -19.22
N ASN A 50 -11.20 5.05 -18.13
CA ASN A 50 -11.96 4.45 -17.02
C ASN A 50 -13.39 4.09 -17.45
N LEU A 51 -14.07 4.95 -18.22
CA LEU A 51 -15.40 4.67 -18.74
C LEU A 51 -15.40 3.49 -19.73
N GLU A 52 -14.40 3.40 -20.60
CA GLU A 52 -14.22 2.28 -21.52
C GLU A 52 -14.01 0.96 -20.76
N LYS A 53 -13.16 0.94 -19.74
CA LYS A 53 -12.97 -0.22 -18.85
C LYS A 53 -14.28 -0.63 -18.19
N ASN A 54 -15.05 0.32 -17.68
CA ASN A 54 -16.35 0.06 -17.07
C ASN A 54 -17.38 -0.47 -18.09
N LEU A 55 -17.38 0.04 -19.30
CA LEU A 55 -18.24 -0.44 -20.38
C LEU A 55 -17.91 -1.89 -20.76
N ILE A 56 -16.63 -2.22 -20.91
CA ILE A 56 -16.18 -3.60 -21.16
C ILE A 56 -16.63 -4.49 -20.00
N ARG A 57 -16.31 -4.12 -18.76
CA ARG A 57 -16.66 -4.89 -17.56
C ARG A 57 -18.17 -5.10 -17.40
N SER A 58 -18.99 -4.16 -17.85
CA SER A 58 -20.46 -4.29 -17.79
C SER A 58 -21.02 -5.37 -18.75
N LYS A 59 -20.26 -5.73 -19.79
CA LYS A 59 -20.64 -6.76 -20.77
C LYS A 59 -20.25 -8.16 -20.32
N LEU A 60 -19.25 -8.28 -19.44
CA LEU A 60 -18.73 -9.57 -19.00
C LEU A 60 -19.74 -10.35 -18.15
N SER A 61 -19.68 -11.66 -18.22
CA SER A 61 -20.37 -12.56 -17.30
C SER A 61 -19.78 -12.45 -15.88
N PHE A 62 -20.41 -13.10 -14.90
CA PHE A 62 -19.88 -13.16 -13.54
C PHE A 62 -18.50 -13.79 -13.52
N ASP A 63 -18.33 -14.94 -14.15
CA ASP A 63 -17.07 -15.69 -14.16
C ASP A 63 -15.94 -14.91 -14.85
N GLU A 64 -16.24 -14.25 -15.99
CA GLU A 64 -15.25 -13.39 -16.66
C GLU A 64 -14.84 -12.18 -15.84
N LYS A 65 -15.75 -11.59 -15.02
CA LYS A 65 -15.42 -10.47 -14.14
C LYS A 65 -14.48 -10.83 -13.01
N PHE A 66 -14.56 -12.06 -12.56
CA PHE A 66 -13.80 -12.56 -11.42
C PHE A 66 -12.62 -13.44 -11.82
N LYS A 67 -12.45 -13.73 -13.11
CA LYS A 67 -11.36 -14.60 -13.61
C LYS A 67 -9.99 -14.20 -13.07
N ASP A 68 -9.70 -12.90 -13.05
CA ASP A 68 -8.41 -12.39 -12.56
C ASP A 68 -8.27 -12.37 -11.02
N TYR A 69 -9.34 -12.73 -10.30
CA TYR A 69 -9.38 -12.79 -8.83
C TYR A 69 -9.53 -14.22 -8.29
N ILE A 70 -9.70 -15.20 -9.17
CA ILE A 70 -9.90 -16.61 -8.78
C ILE A 70 -8.64 -17.37 -9.17
N TYR A 71 -7.94 -17.90 -8.17
CA TYR A 71 -6.85 -18.84 -8.40
C TYR A 71 -7.41 -20.19 -8.85
N ASP A 72 -6.82 -20.77 -9.89
CA ASP A 72 -7.11 -22.15 -10.20
C ASP A 72 -6.28 -23.13 -9.31
N PHE A 73 -6.59 -24.42 -9.42
CA PHE A 73 -5.92 -25.44 -8.60
C PHE A 73 -4.42 -25.53 -8.92
N SER A 74 -4.02 -25.33 -10.19
CA SER A 74 -2.62 -25.40 -10.61
C SER A 74 -1.81 -24.24 -10.02
N GLU A 75 -2.35 -23.02 -10.03
CA GLU A 75 -1.72 -21.84 -9.45
C GLU A 75 -1.48 -22.01 -7.94
N ILE A 76 -2.47 -22.55 -7.22
CA ILE A 76 -2.35 -22.82 -5.78
C ILE A 76 -1.31 -23.93 -5.53
N ASN A 77 -1.33 -24.99 -6.33
CA ASN A 77 -0.43 -26.14 -6.16
C ASN A 77 1.03 -25.80 -6.53
N GLU A 78 1.25 -24.85 -7.43
CA GLU A 78 2.56 -24.34 -7.80
C GLU A 78 3.06 -23.21 -6.88
N ALA A 79 2.24 -22.76 -5.94
CA ALA A 79 2.63 -21.74 -4.98
C ALA A 79 3.83 -22.21 -4.14
N LYS A 80 4.81 -21.32 -4.01
CA LYS A 80 5.99 -21.60 -3.18
C LYS A 80 5.60 -21.61 -1.70
N ASP A 81 6.32 -22.40 -0.94
CA ASP A 81 6.20 -22.40 0.51
C ASP A 81 6.35 -20.98 1.09
N ILE A 82 5.57 -20.71 2.13
CA ILE A 82 5.64 -19.44 2.83
C ILE A 82 7.01 -19.32 3.49
N THR A 83 7.73 -18.26 3.13
CA THR A 83 8.93 -17.88 3.88
C THR A 83 8.53 -17.01 5.07
N TRP A 84 9.20 -17.16 6.19
CA TRP A 84 8.89 -16.44 7.41
C TRP A 84 10.00 -15.44 7.77
N LEU A 85 9.64 -14.28 8.25
CA LEU A 85 10.54 -13.35 8.93
C LEU A 85 10.64 -13.68 10.42
N ILE A 86 9.50 -14.02 11.03
CA ILE A 86 9.40 -14.65 12.34
C ILE A 86 8.49 -15.87 12.13
N ASN A 87 9.00 -17.07 12.42
CA ASN A 87 8.25 -18.33 12.21
C ASN A 87 6.85 -18.26 12.81
N ASP A 88 5.87 -18.62 12.01
CA ASP A 88 4.43 -18.66 12.34
C ASP A 88 3.82 -17.33 12.81
N VAL A 89 4.55 -16.21 12.70
CA VAL A 89 4.09 -14.89 13.14
C VAL A 89 4.10 -13.87 12.00
N ILE A 90 5.26 -13.70 11.34
CA ILE A 90 5.41 -12.71 10.26
C ILE A 90 5.88 -13.40 8.98
N PRO A 91 5.00 -13.61 8.00
CA PRO A 91 5.40 -14.11 6.69
C PRO A 91 6.19 -13.05 5.90
N SER A 92 6.95 -13.48 4.90
CA SER A 92 7.75 -12.60 4.06
C SER A 92 7.65 -13.03 2.58
N PRO A 93 7.26 -12.14 1.65
CA PRO A 93 6.88 -10.74 1.90
C PRO A 93 5.45 -10.62 2.46
N SER A 94 5.20 -9.62 3.31
CA SER A 94 3.86 -9.34 3.82
C SER A 94 3.71 -7.89 4.30
N ILE A 95 2.46 -7.48 4.48
CA ILE A 95 2.08 -6.25 5.19
C ILE A 95 1.25 -6.69 6.39
N GLY A 96 1.66 -6.23 7.58
CA GLY A 96 0.95 -6.50 8.83
C GLY A 96 0.51 -5.22 9.53
N VAL A 97 -0.57 -5.29 10.29
CA VAL A 97 -1.04 -4.19 11.15
C VAL A 97 -1.21 -4.69 12.57
N LEU A 98 -0.50 -4.08 13.50
CA LEU A 98 -0.69 -4.31 14.94
C LEU A 98 -1.67 -3.27 15.49
N TYR A 99 -2.86 -3.73 15.85
CA TYR A 99 -3.93 -2.89 16.35
C TYR A 99 -4.15 -3.08 17.86
N GLY A 100 -4.53 -1.97 18.54
CA GLY A 100 -4.88 -1.98 19.97
C GLY A 100 -5.00 -0.57 20.52
N TYR A 101 -5.60 -0.45 21.70
CA TYR A 101 -5.78 0.85 22.39
C TYR A 101 -4.43 1.52 22.74
N PRO A 102 -4.41 2.86 22.93
CA PRO A 102 -3.23 3.54 23.46
C PRO A 102 -2.79 2.92 24.81
N GLY A 103 -1.48 2.80 25.01
CA GLY A 103 -0.92 2.32 26.29
C GLY A 103 -0.86 0.80 26.47
N VAL A 104 -1.41 -0.03 25.56
CA VAL A 104 -1.39 -1.51 25.70
C VAL A 104 -0.05 -2.16 25.34
N GLY A 105 0.99 -1.37 25.06
CA GLY A 105 2.35 -1.90 24.80
C GLY A 105 2.65 -2.28 23.37
N LYS A 106 1.91 -1.77 22.37
CA LYS A 106 2.17 -2.05 20.94
C LYS A 106 3.62 -1.78 20.54
N SER A 107 4.12 -0.59 20.83
CA SER A 107 5.50 -0.18 20.54
C SER A 107 6.52 -1.08 21.25
N THR A 108 6.25 -1.47 22.47
CA THR A 108 7.11 -2.41 23.23
C THR A 108 7.19 -3.77 22.53
N ILE A 109 6.05 -4.30 22.05
CA ILE A 109 6.01 -5.56 21.31
C ILE A 109 6.76 -5.43 19.98
N LEU A 110 6.58 -4.34 19.25
CA LEU A 110 7.28 -4.10 17.97
C LEU A 110 8.79 -4.02 18.17
N ILE A 111 9.25 -3.37 19.22
CA ILE A 111 10.67 -3.28 19.56
C ILE A 111 11.24 -4.65 19.94
N GLU A 112 10.48 -5.44 20.69
CA GLU A 112 10.89 -6.80 21.02
C GLU A 112 10.96 -7.70 19.77
N TYR A 113 10.06 -7.51 18.80
CA TYR A 113 10.16 -8.18 17.49
C TYR A 113 11.43 -7.76 16.75
N CYS A 114 11.76 -6.46 16.75
CA CYS A 114 13.02 -5.99 16.17
C CYS A 114 14.21 -6.67 16.82
N ARG A 115 14.25 -6.73 18.14
CA ARG A 115 15.32 -7.38 18.92
C ARG A 115 15.49 -8.83 18.51
N LYS A 116 14.42 -9.61 18.51
CA LYS A 116 14.42 -11.02 18.12
C LYS A 116 14.86 -11.23 16.68
N ILE A 117 14.34 -10.46 15.74
CA ILE A 117 14.75 -10.56 14.32
C ILE A 117 16.23 -10.29 14.17
N LEU A 118 16.73 -9.23 14.80
CA LEU A 118 18.16 -8.86 14.72
C LEU A 118 19.09 -9.87 15.39
N GLU A 119 18.60 -10.62 16.36
CA GLU A 119 19.35 -11.70 17.01
C GLU A 119 19.35 -12.98 16.19
N LEU A 120 18.23 -13.31 15.54
CA LEU A 120 18.04 -14.57 14.82
C LEU A 120 18.59 -14.54 13.40
N THR A 121 18.72 -13.34 12.77
CA THR A 121 19.13 -13.26 11.38
C THR A 121 20.06 -12.07 11.09
N ASN A 122 20.99 -12.28 10.15
CA ASN A 122 21.92 -11.24 9.68
C ASN A 122 21.52 -10.62 8.35
N ASP A 123 20.51 -11.15 7.67
CA ASP A 123 20.08 -10.76 6.34
C ASP A 123 18.91 -9.78 6.32
N VAL A 124 18.41 -9.37 7.50
CA VAL A 124 17.35 -8.38 7.65
C VAL A 124 17.91 -7.02 8.02
N PHE A 125 17.41 -5.98 7.37
CA PHE A 125 17.60 -4.59 7.70
C PHE A 125 16.29 -4.01 8.22
N ILE A 126 16.29 -3.39 9.40
CA ILE A 126 15.09 -2.84 10.04
C ILE A 126 15.14 -1.33 10.02
N ILE A 127 14.06 -0.71 9.54
CA ILE A 127 13.82 0.74 9.62
C ILE A 127 12.60 0.95 10.50
N TYR A 128 12.81 1.48 11.71
CA TYR A 128 11.74 1.81 12.64
C TYR A 128 11.45 3.31 12.58
N ILE A 129 10.25 3.66 12.15
CA ILE A 129 9.78 5.04 12.01
C ILE A 129 8.78 5.30 13.14
N ASP A 130 9.19 6.18 14.05
CA ASP A 130 8.36 6.58 15.19
C ASP A 130 7.87 8.01 15.04
N ALA A 131 6.62 8.25 15.43
CA ALA A 131 5.98 9.56 15.29
C ALA A 131 5.77 10.28 16.63
N ASP A 132 5.77 9.57 17.76
CA ASP A 132 5.26 10.14 19.02
C ASP A 132 6.03 9.80 20.31
N MET A 133 7.00 8.88 20.28
CA MET A 133 7.73 8.52 21.48
C MET A 133 8.73 9.60 21.91
N SER A 134 8.75 9.92 23.20
CA SER A 134 9.76 10.79 23.79
C SER A 134 11.11 10.09 23.93
N ILE A 135 12.20 10.87 23.92
CA ILE A 135 13.55 10.34 24.10
C ILE A 135 13.70 9.53 25.38
N ASN A 136 13.05 9.96 26.47
CA ASN A 136 13.10 9.24 27.74
C ASN A 136 12.45 7.85 27.62
N LYS A 137 11.32 7.77 26.94
CA LYS A 137 10.64 6.49 26.69
C LYS A 137 11.47 5.55 25.81
N LEU A 138 12.15 6.08 24.81
CA LEU A 138 13.05 5.30 23.94
C LEU A 138 14.16 4.62 24.75
N LYS A 139 14.74 5.34 25.70
CA LYS A 139 15.75 4.78 26.59
C LYS A 139 15.18 3.71 27.51
N GLU A 140 13.98 3.97 28.08
CA GLU A 140 13.28 2.99 28.95
C GLU A 140 13.06 1.65 28.27
N ILE A 141 12.69 1.64 26.98
CA ILE A 141 12.41 0.43 26.20
C ILE A 141 13.65 -0.15 25.49
N GLY A 142 14.84 0.44 25.70
CA GLY A 142 16.13 -0.09 25.23
C GLY A 142 16.43 0.12 23.75
N ILE A 143 15.87 1.19 23.13
CA ILE A 143 16.17 1.53 21.72
C ILE A 143 17.64 1.94 21.55
N ASP A 144 18.21 2.64 22.51
CA ASP A 144 19.62 3.04 22.51
C ASP A 144 20.57 1.84 22.45
N GLU A 145 20.24 0.76 23.15
CA GLU A 145 21.00 -0.50 23.08
C GLU A 145 20.90 -1.16 21.71
N LEU A 146 19.68 -1.17 21.09
CA LEU A 146 19.50 -1.71 19.75
C LEU A 146 20.30 -0.92 18.71
N ILE A 147 20.23 0.42 18.76
CA ILE A 147 20.98 1.30 17.86
C ILE A 147 22.48 1.05 18.02
N LYS A 148 22.98 0.96 19.25
CA LYS A 148 24.42 0.73 19.54
C LYS A 148 24.88 -0.64 19.04
N LYS A 149 24.10 -1.69 19.32
CA LYS A 149 24.48 -3.07 19.01
C LYS A 149 24.34 -3.39 17.51
N TYR A 150 23.32 -2.82 16.84
CA TYR A 150 22.94 -3.17 15.47
C TYR A 150 22.97 -2.01 14.48
N LYS A 151 23.84 -1.02 14.68
CA LYS A 151 23.95 0.21 13.89
C LYS A 151 24.02 0.03 12.36
N GLU A 152 24.47 -1.14 11.89
CA GLU A 152 24.63 -1.44 10.46
C GLU A 152 23.37 -2.08 9.83
N LYS A 153 22.40 -2.44 10.64
CA LYS A 153 21.16 -3.13 10.18
C LYS A 153 19.90 -2.69 10.92
N PHE A 154 20.00 -1.66 11.78
CA PHE A 154 18.88 -1.07 12.47
C PHE A 154 18.95 0.45 12.43
N ILE A 155 17.93 1.08 11.81
CA ILE A 155 17.75 2.54 11.80
C ILE A 155 16.49 2.87 12.58
N TYR A 156 16.64 3.81 13.52
CA TYR A 156 15.51 4.42 14.22
C TYR A 156 15.35 5.88 13.79
N ALA A 157 14.17 6.23 13.28
CA ALA A 157 13.85 7.52 12.73
C ALA A 157 12.66 8.16 13.47
N GLY A 158 12.93 8.99 14.48
CA GLY A 158 11.93 9.60 15.36
C GLY A 158 11.96 11.14 15.43
N LYS A 159 12.77 11.81 14.62
CA LYS A 159 12.98 13.27 14.76
C LYS A 159 12.05 14.16 13.94
N SER A 160 11.32 13.62 12.96
CA SER A 160 10.48 14.43 12.06
C SER A 160 9.00 14.23 12.32
N THR A 161 8.25 15.31 12.34
CA THR A 161 6.78 15.33 12.50
C THR A 161 6.03 15.49 11.19
N ASN A 162 6.72 15.84 10.07
CA ASN A 162 6.09 16.02 8.77
C ASN A 162 6.09 14.69 7.98
N LEU A 163 4.93 14.06 7.93
CA LEU A 163 4.73 12.76 7.30
C LEU A 163 5.01 12.73 5.79
N VAL A 164 4.55 13.74 5.06
CA VAL A 164 4.68 13.76 3.59
C VAL A 164 6.16 13.83 3.20
N GLU A 165 6.89 14.71 3.86
CA GLU A 165 8.32 14.88 3.67
C GLU A 165 9.10 13.62 4.09
N ARG A 166 8.72 13.01 5.22
CA ARG A 166 9.26 11.71 5.68
C ARG A 166 9.07 10.62 4.66
N THR A 167 7.85 10.44 4.16
CA THR A 167 7.55 9.37 3.19
C THR A 167 8.40 9.49 1.94
N GLN A 168 8.61 10.69 1.43
CA GLN A 168 9.45 10.92 0.25
C GLN A 168 10.93 10.65 0.53
N ILE A 169 11.47 11.17 1.63
CA ILE A 169 12.86 10.95 2.04
C ILE A 169 13.11 9.47 2.28
N PHE A 170 12.26 8.81 3.07
CA PHE A 170 12.41 7.38 3.36
C PHE A 170 12.30 6.50 2.12
N LYS A 171 11.42 6.83 1.19
CA LYS A 171 11.32 6.10 -0.07
C LYS A 171 12.63 6.15 -0.86
N GLN A 172 13.27 7.30 -0.92
CA GLN A 172 14.57 7.46 -1.59
C GLN A 172 15.68 6.73 -0.84
N GLU A 173 15.78 6.91 0.47
CA GLU A 173 16.77 6.24 1.32
C GLU A 173 16.63 4.71 1.30
N ILE A 174 15.41 4.18 1.31
CA ILE A 174 15.16 2.74 1.20
C ILE A 174 15.66 2.22 -0.16
N ILE A 175 15.41 2.94 -1.25
CA ILE A 175 15.91 2.56 -2.58
C ILE A 175 17.44 2.53 -2.60
N GLU A 176 18.09 3.52 -2.01
CA GLU A 176 19.56 3.56 -1.93
C GLU A 176 20.12 2.44 -1.05
N LEU A 177 19.50 2.17 0.09
CA LEU A 177 19.85 1.04 0.95
C LEU A 177 19.69 -0.31 0.24
N GLN A 178 18.62 -0.48 -0.54
CA GLN A 178 18.40 -1.68 -1.34
C GLN A 178 19.46 -1.87 -2.43
N LYS A 179 19.89 -0.80 -3.08
CA LYS A 179 21.00 -0.85 -4.04
C LYS A 179 22.31 -1.25 -3.37
N LYS A 180 22.56 -0.71 -2.18
CA LYS A 180 23.80 -0.99 -1.40
C LYS A 180 23.83 -2.40 -0.82
N HIS A 181 22.66 -2.94 -0.45
CA HIS A 181 22.53 -4.23 0.24
C HIS A 181 21.55 -5.16 -0.48
N LYS A 182 21.83 -5.49 -1.74
CA LYS A 182 20.94 -6.22 -2.67
C LYS A 182 20.37 -7.54 -2.16
N ASN A 183 21.05 -8.21 -1.22
CA ASN A 183 20.65 -9.53 -0.72
C ASN A 183 20.01 -9.49 0.66
N ARG A 184 19.65 -8.31 1.19
CA ARG A 184 18.99 -8.20 2.49
C ARG A 184 17.49 -8.06 2.35
N LYS A 185 16.75 -8.65 3.27
CA LYS A 185 15.33 -8.38 3.48
C LYS A 185 15.16 -7.09 4.26
N TYR A 186 14.06 -6.39 4.03
CA TYR A 186 13.77 -5.11 4.68
C TYR A 186 12.48 -5.22 5.48
N LEU A 187 12.53 -4.87 6.76
CA LEU A 187 11.37 -4.69 7.62
C LEU A 187 11.22 -3.19 7.91
N ILE A 188 10.11 -2.62 7.48
CA ILE A 188 9.76 -1.23 7.74
C ILE A 188 8.63 -1.24 8.76
N ILE A 189 8.82 -0.54 9.87
CA ILE A 189 7.82 -0.40 10.93
C ILE A 189 7.45 1.08 11.03
N GLU A 190 6.16 1.38 10.95
CA GLU A 190 5.61 2.71 11.17
C GLU A 190 4.77 2.70 12.45
N ASP A 191 5.24 3.40 13.49
CA ASP A 191 4.60 3.54 14.81
C ASP A 191 4.38 5.04 15.10
N SER A 192 3.18 5.58 15.14
CA SER A 192 1.86 5.00 14.94
C SER A 192 1.14 5.66 13.74
N LEU A 193 0.25 4.93 13.11
CA LEU A 193 -0.59 5.41 11.99
C LEU A 193 -1.63 6.48 12.44
N THR A 194 -1.92 6.61 13.71
CA THR A 194 -2.96 7.52 14.24
C THR A 194 -2.65 9.01 14.03
N LEU A 195 -1.39 9.38 13.98
CA LEU A 195 -0.97 10.75 13.65
C LEU A 195 -1.03 11.07 12.16
N LEU A 196 -1.25 10.06 11.31
CA LEU A 196 -1.35 10.18 9.87
C LEU A 196 -2.72 10.71 9.42
N SER A 197 -3.76 10.55 10.25
CA SER A 197 -5.15 10.88 9.90
C SER A 197 -5.63 12.26 10.35
N HIS A 198 -4.88 12.97 11.19
CA HIS A 198 -5.34 14.21 11.83
C HIS A 198 -4.48 15.42 11.50
N LYS A 199 -4.44 15.85 10.24
CA LYS A 199 -4.29 17.25 9.86
C LYS A 199 -4.95 17.50 8.50
N LYS A 200 -6.28 17.53 8.51
CA LYS A 200 -7.08 18.38 7.65
C LYS A 200 -7.76 19.39 8.59
N ASN A 201 -7.13 20.51 8.79
CA ASN A 201 -7.77 21.79 9.12
C ASN A 201 -7.27 22.78 8.11
#